data_2fe92949fd7ae16515abee87f77fe41d
#
_entry.id   2fe92949fd7ae16515abee87f77fe41d
#
_cell.length_a   1.000
_cell.length_b   1.000
_cell.length_c   1.000
_cell.angle_alpha   90.00
_cell.angle_beta   90.00
_cell.angle_gamma   90.00
#
_symmetry.space_group_name_H-M   'P 1'
#
loop_
_entity.id
_entity.type
_entity.pdbx_description
1 polymer ?
#
loop_
_entity_poly.entity_id
_entity_poly.type
_entity_poly.pdbx_seq_one_letter_code
_entity_poly.pdbx_strand_id
1 'polypeptide(L)'
;YVRQTENENGYEVYQPLNGDGASVFGAEFSFQRRLDFLPGFAKNFNIYLNYTYLTSNTDGIYNEDGEERTDLDLPQTAPNMFNGSLSYDAKKFSLRLSANFSDDYIDEIGGNAFEDRYYDEQFFLDFNANIALSKNLTLYANLNNITNQPLRYYQGVKGRTMQMEYYEK
;
A
#
# COMPACT_ATOMS: atom_id res chain seq x y z
N TYR A 1 -7.25 8.95 17.48
CA TYR A 1 -6.64 10.09 16.77
C TYR A 1 -5.92 11.01 17.75
N VAL A 2 -5.08 11.87 17.24
CA VAL A 2 -4.38 12.87 18.04
C VAL A 2 -5.00 14.24 17.73
N ARG A 3 -5.58 14.87 18.73
CA ARG A 3 -6.11 16.23 18.61
C ARG A 3 -4.96 17.22 18.83
N GLN A 4 -4.77 18.11 17.88
CA GLN A 4 -3.88 19.25 18.00
C GLN A 4 -4.69 20.46 18.43
N THR A 5 -4.23 21.16 19.44
CA THR A 5 -4.84 22.41 19.94
C THR A 5 -3.72 23.37 20.33
N GLU A 6 -4.00 24.67 20.27
CA GLU A 6 -3.10 25.69 20.81
C GLU A 6 -3.57 26.06 22.21
N ASN A 7 -2.65 26.12 23.18
CA ASN A 7 -2.96 26.58 24.53
C ASN A 7 -2.90 28.11 24.64
N GLU A 8 -3.34 28.67 25.79
CA GLU A 8 -3.39 30.11 26.08
C GLU A 8 -2.00 30.81 25.96
N ASN A 9 -0.91 30.05 25.93
CA ASN A 9 0.47 30.57 25.81
C ASN A 9 1.05 30.41 24.40
N GLY A 10 0.27 29.96 23.41
CA GLY A 10 0.71 29.76 22.03
C GLY A 10 1.51 28.46 21.80
N TYR A 11 1.44 27.50 22.74
CA TYR A 11 2.09 26.20 22.55
C TYR A 11 1.11 25.20 21.92
N GLU A 12 1.60 24.46 20.94
CA GLU A 12 0.87 23.31 20.36
C GLU A 12 0.76 22.19 21.41
N VAL A 13 -0.45 21.70 21.59
CA VAL A 13 -0.76 20.60 22.51
C VAL A 13 -1.31 19.44 21.71
N TYR A 14 -0.64 18.29 21.78
CA TYR A 14 -1.06 17.06 21.16
C TYR A 14 -1.68 16.13 22.20
N GLN A 15 -2.97 15.81 22.04
CA GLN A 15 -3.68 14.96 22.96
C GLN A 15 -4.26 13.75 22.23
N PRO A 16 -3.89 12.51 22.61
CA PRO A 16 -4.53 11.32 22.06
C PRO A 16 -5.97 11.21 22.60
N LEU A 17 -6.93 11.08 21.70
CA LEU A 17 -8.35 10.91 22.01
C LEU A 17 -8.88 9.66 21.31
N ASN A 18 -9.91 9.07 21.91
CA ASN A 18 -10.67 8.01 21.25
C ASN A 18 -11.75 8.65 20.35
N GLY A 19 -11.94 8.12 19.16
CA GLY A 19 -13.11 8.38 18.34
C GLY A 19 -14.33 7.61 18.88
N ASP A 20 -15.52 7.93 18.39
CA ASP A 20 -16.76 7.27 18.82
C ASP A 20 -16.92 5.88 18.20
N GLY A 21 -16.40 5.68 16.98
CA GLY A 21 -16.42 4.40 16.30
C GLY A 21 -15.71 4.42 14.96
N ALA A 22 -15.56 3.23 14.40
CA ALA A 22 -15.12 3.04 13.04
C ALA A 22 -15.81 1.83 12.41
N SER A 23 -16.12 1.90 11.15
CA SER A 23 -16.63 0.77 10.38
C SER A 23 -15.72 0.48 9.21
N VAL A 24 -15.50 -0.81 8.93
CA VAL A 24 -14.73 -1.29 7.78
C VAL A 24 -15.54 -2.36 7.09
N PHE A 25 -15.69 -2.23 5.80
CA PHE A 25 -16.28 -3.26 4.93
C PHE A 25 -15.32 -3.54 3.78
N GLY A 26 -15.21 -4.80 3.38
CA GLY A 26 -14.33 -5.13 2.27
C GLY A 26 -14.57 -6.51 1.69
N ALA A 27 -13.88 -6.75 0.59
CA ALA A 27 -13.88 -8.02 -0.10
C ALA A 27 -12.46 -8.37 -0.57
N GLU A 28 -12.12 -9.63 -0.47
CA GLU A 28 -10.85 -10.15 -0.94
C GLU A 28 -11.09 -11.22 -2.01
N PHE A 29 -10.36 -11.10 -3.11
CA PHE A 29 -10.31 -12.10 -4.17
C PHE A 29 -8.90 -12.65 -4.28
N SER A 30 -8.77 -13.99 -4.22
CA SER A 30 -7.49 -14.68 -4.39
C SER A 30 -7.61 -15.74 -5.48
N PHE A 31 -6.66 -15.74 -6.41
CA PHE A 31 -6.57 -16.70 -7.49
C PHE A 31 -5.14 -17.21 -7.63
N GLN A 32 -5.00 -18.54 -7.60
CA GLN A 32 -3.70 -19.18 -7.85
C GLN A 32 -3.91 -20.37 -8.78
N ARG A 33 -3.14 -20.40 -9.87
CA ARG A 33 -3.23 -21.46 -10.85
C ARG A 33 -1.91 -21.77 -11.53
N ARG A 34 -1.55 -23.04 -11.58
CA ARG A 34 -0.56 -23.55 -12.53
C ARG A 34 -1.23 -23.78 -13.88
N LEU A 35 -0.58 -23.37 -14.96
CA LEU A 35 -1.12 -23.48 -16.32
C LEU A 35 -0.77 -24.83 -16.97
N ASP A 36 -0.77 -25.92 -16.21
CA ASP A 36 -0.41 -27.28 -16.61
C ASP A 36 -1.33 -27.89 -17.68
N PHE A 37 -2.50 -27.30 -17.88
CA PHE A 37 -3.43 -27.63 -18.97
C PHE A 37 -3.01 -27.07 -20.33
N LEU A 38 -2.02 -26.16 -20.39
CA LEU A 38 -1.49 -25.61 -21.63
C LEU A 38 -0.39 -26.50 -22.22
N PRO A 39 -0.26 -26.57 -23.55
CA PRO A 39 0.76 -27.37 -24.19
C PRO A 39 2.17 -26.74 -24.15
N GLY A 40 3.17 -27.57 -24.36
CA GLY A 40 4.55 -27.12 -24.57
C GLY A 40 5.16 -26.46 -23.33
N PHE A 41 5.81 -25.32 -23.54
CA PHE A 41 6.46 -24.56 -22.45
C PHE A 41 5.45 -23.84 -21.55
N ALA A 42 4.27 -23.53 -22.05
CA ALA A 42 3.26 -22.76 -21.33
C ALA A 42 2.74 -23.46 -20.05
N LYS A 43 2.83 -24.79 -19.98
CA LYS A 43 2.47 -25.59 -18.79
C LYS A 43 3.30 -25.30 -17.55
N ASN A 44 4.44 -24.64 -17.70
CA ASN A 44 5.35 -24.33 -16.63
C ASN A 44 5.08 -22.95 -15.98
N PHE A 45 4.13 -22.20 -16.51
CA PHE A 45 3.70 -20.96 -15.88
C PHE A 45 2.80 -21.20 -14.68
N ASN A 46 2.97 -20.35 -13.67
CA ASN A 46 2.09 -20.23 -12.52
C ASN A 46 1.68 -18.77 -12.39
N ILE A 47 0.40 -18.56 -12.11
CA ILE A 47 -0.18 -17.23 -11.85
C ILE A 47 -0.66 -17.21 -10.41
N TYR A 48 -0.36 -16.12 -9.73
CA TYR A 48 -0.93 -15.76 -8.44
C TYR A 48 -1.46 -14.33 -8.53
N LEU A 49 -2.70 -14.12 -8.09
CA LEU A 49 -3.35 -12.81 -8.01
C LEU A 49 -4.09 -12.74 -6.68
N ASN A 50 -3.96 -11.63 -6.00
CA ASN A 50 -4.73 -11.29 -4.82
C ASN A 50 -5.15 -9.83 -4.95
N TYR A 51 -6.42 -9.56 -4.76
CA TYR A 51 -6.97 -8.21 -4.77
C TYR A 51 -7.86 -8.04 -3.54
N THR A 52 -7.63 -6.96 -2.82
CA THR A 52 -8.41 -6.56 -1.65
C THR A 52 -9.02 -5.19 -1.91
N TYR A 53 -10.31 -5.10 -1.72
CA TYR A 53 -11.06 -3.86 -1.69
C TYR A 53 -11.54 -3.60 -0.27
N LEU A 54 -11.31 -2.39 0.25
CA LEU A 54 -11.77 -1.93 1.55
C LEU A 54 -12.47 -0.58 1.40
N THR A 55 -13.50 -0.37 2.19
CA THR A 55 -14.09 0.95 2.46
C THR A 55 -14.23 1.10 3.95
N SER A 56 -13.93 2.27 4.46
CA SER A 56 -13.95 2.54 5.89
C SER A 56 -14.59 3.90 6.17
N ASN A 57 -15.01 4.09 7.39
CA ASN A 57 -15.48 5.37 7.88
C ASN A 57 -15.16 5.48 9.37
N THR A 58 -14.82 6.67 9.84
CA THR A 58 -14.54 6.96 11.23
C THR A 58 -15.48 8.05 11.74
N ASP A 59 -15.97 7.90 12.97
CA ASP A 59 -16.88 8.82 13.63
C ASP A 59 -16.21 9.38 14.91
N GLY A 60 -16.69 10.55 15.39
CA GLY A 60 -16.22 11.17 16.62
C GLY A 60 -14.82 11.79 16.50
N ILE A 61 -14.43 12.21 15.31
CA ILE A 61 -13.21 12.97 15.05
C ILE A 61 -13.61 14.42 14.78
N TYR A 62 -13.01 15.35 15.51
CA TYR A 62 -13.37 16.77 15.46
C TYR A 62 -12.19 17.60 14.94
N ASN A 63 -12.50 18.59 14.09
CA ASN A 63 -11.54 19.57 13.61
C ASN A 63 -11.16 20.57 14.71
N GLU A 64 -10.28 21.54 14.40
CA GLU A 64 -9.84 22.58 15.31
C GLU A 64 -10.99 23.47 15.80
N ASP A 65 -12.00 23.69 14.96
CA ASP A 65 -13.18 24.49 15.26
C ASP A 65 -14.23 23.74 16.10
N GLY A 66 -13.97 22.46 16.40
CA GLY A 66 -14.86 21.58 17.16
C GLY A 66 -16.04 21.03 16.35
N GLU A 67 -15.96 21.06 15.02
CA GLU A 67 -16.91 20.46 14.13
C GLU A 67 -16.51 19.01 13.84
N GLU A 68 -17.46 18.09 13.81
CA GLU A 68 -17.21 16.69 13.51
C GLU A 68 -16.85 16.50 12.04
N ARG A 69 -15.77 15.78 11.78
CA ARG A 69 -15.35 15.40 10.46
C ARG A 69 -16.00 14.07 10.09
N THR A 70 -16.79 14.07 9.00
CA THR A 70 -17.51 12.90 8.50
C THR A 70 -16.94 12.36 7.18
N ASP A 71 -15.85 12.93 6.73
CA ASP A 71 -15.18 12.67 5.44
C ASP A 71 -13.93 11.80 5.56
N LEU A 72 -13.72 11.17 6.73
CA LEU A 72 -12.48 10.48 7.05
C LEU A 72 -12.63 8.96 6.93
N ASP A 73 -11.74 8.41 6.13
CA ASP A 73 -11.45 6.98 6.17
C ASP A 73 -10.65 6.61 7.43
N LEU A 74 -10.69 5.35 7.81
CA LEU A 74 -9.87 4.83 8.89
C LEU A 74 -8.39 4.94 8.51
N PRO A 75 -7.55 5.60 9.33
CA PRO A 75 -6.12 5.70 9.07
C PRO A 75 -5.46 4.35 8.84
N GLN A 76 -4.44 4.33 7.99
CA GLN A 76 -3.66 3.15 7.59
C GLN A 76 -4.49 2.05 6.90
N THR A 77 -5.58 2.44 6.24
CA THR A 77 -6.46 1.53 5.50
C THR A 77 -6.50 1.92 4.04
N ALA A 78 -5.70 1.24 3.21
CA ALA A 78 -5.69 1.47 1.77
C ALA A 78 -6.96 0.91 1.12
N PRO A 79 -7.71 1.69 0.31
CA PRO A 79 -8.96 1.25 -0.32
C PRO A 79 -8.78 0.08 -1.28
N ASN A 80 -7.70 0.08 -2.05
CA ASN A 80 -7.38 -0.97 -3.00
C ASN A 80 -5.96 -1.47 -2.81
N MET A 81 -5.80 -2.79 -2.72
CA MET A 81 -4.52 -3.45 -2.69
C MET A 81 -4.49 -4.59 -3.70
N PHE A 82 -3.42 -4.68 -4.45
CA PHE A 82 -3.21 -5.76 -5.41
C PHE A 82 -1.83 -6.37 -5.24
N ASN A 83 -1.80 -7.71 -5.20
CA ASN A 83 -0.58 -8.50 -5.24
C ASN A 83 -0.70 -9.52 -6.36
N GLY A 84 0.29 -9.55 -7.23
CA GLY A 84 0.30 -10.50 -8.33
C GLY A 84 1.68 -11.05 -8.61
N SER A 85 1.75 -12.28 -9.09
CA SER A 85 2.98 -12.81 -9.63
C SER A 85 2.74 -13.76 -10.79
N LEU A 86 3.66 -13.68 -11.75
CA LEU A 86 3.79 -14.63 -12.83
C LEU A 86 5.14 -15.34 -12.67
N SER A 87 5.12 -16.66 -12.49
CA SER A 87 6.34 -17.44 -12.43
C SER A 87 6.40 -18.48 -13.55
N TYR A 88 7.63 -18.78 -13.95
CA TYR A 88 7.95 -19.83 -14.90
C TYR A 88 8.94 -20.80 -14.27
N ASP A 89 8.54 -22.07 -14.13
CA ASP A 89 9.35 -23.09 -13.46
C ASP A 89 9.74 -24.19 -14.45
N ALA A 90 11.00 -24.15 -14.89
CA ALA A 90 11.63 -25.20 -15.71
C ALA A 90 12.58 -26.06 -14.87
N LYS A 91 13.03 -27.18 -15.43
CA LYS A 91 13.94 -28.11 -14.72
C LYS A 91 15.27 -27.48 -14.27
N LYS A 92 15.75 -26.49 -15.00
CA LYS A 92 17.09 -25.86 -14.76
C LYS A 92 17.00 -24.41 -14.33
N PHE A 93 15.86 -23.77 -14.46
CA PHE A 93 15.69 -22.37 -14.07
C PHE A 93 14.27 -22.09 -13.65
N SER A 94 14.13 -21.12 -12.76
CA SER A 94 12.85 -20.50 -12.40
C SER A 94 12.97 -19.00 -12.51
N LEU A 95 11.92 -18.37 -13.00
CA LEU A 95 11.78 -16.92 -13.14
C LEU A 95 10.49 -16.51 -12.44
N ARG A 96 10.50 -15.36 -11.77
CA ARG A 96 9.30 -14.78 -11.18
C ARG A 96 9.29 -13.27 -11.36
N LEU A 97 8.19 -12.75 -11.86
CA LEU A 97 7.86 -11.33 -11.86
C LEU A 97 6.73 -11.12 -10.86
N SER A 98 6.91 -10.22 -9.91
CA SER A 98 5.92 -9.89 -8.87
C SER A 98 5.58 -8.42 -8.93
N ALA A 99 4.30 -8.10 -8.80
CA ALA A 99 3.78 -6.75 -8.74
C ALA A 99 2.98 -6.57 -7.45
N ASN A 100 3.21 -5.46 -6.74
CA ASN A 100 2.49 -5.07 -5.54
C ASN A 100 2.02 -3.63 -5.73
N PHE A 101 0.74 -3.42 -5.52
CA PHE A 101 0.09 -2.12 -5.59
C PHE A 101 -0.71 -1.86 -4.31
N SER A 102 -0.67 -0.63 -3.85
CA SER A 102 -1.52 -0.11 -2.78
C SER A 102 -1.94 1.30 -3.15
N ASP A 103 -3.23 1.60 -3.01
CA ASP A 103 -3.72 2.97 -3.07
C ASP A 103 -3.12 3.83 -1.96
N ASP A 104 -3.26 5.13 -2.11
CA ASP A 104 -2.99 6.08 -1.03
C ASP A 104 -4.00 5.91 0.12
N TYR A 105 -3.58 6.27 1.31
CA TYR A 105 -4.41 6.22 2.51
C TYR A 105 -3.99 7.29 3.52
N ILE A 106 -4.91 7.66 4.40
CA ILE A 106 -4.62 8.58 5.50
C ILE A 106 -3.65 7.88 6.47
N ASP A 107 -2.48 8.47 6.66
CA ASP A 107 -1.49 8.05 7.65
C ASP A 107 -1.73 8.74 8.99
N GLU A 108 -1.99 10.05 8.95
CA GLU A 108 -2.22 10.87 10.14
C GLU A 108 -3.29 11.91 9.85
N ILE A 109 -4.27 12.01 10.76
CA ILE A 109 -5.35 12.98 10.67
C ILE A 109 -4.87 14.29 11.30
N GLY A 110 -4.89 15.38 10.51
CA GLY A 110 -4.59 16.73 10.96
C GLY A 110 -5.77 17.44 11.62
N GLY A 111 -5.57 18.70 11.99
CA GLY A 111 -6.61 19.57 12.52
C GLY A 111 -7.72 19.89 11.52
N ASN A 112 -7.38 19.85 10.23
CA ASN A 112 -8.30 20.07 9.11
C ASN A 112 -7.84 19.27 7.88
N ALA A 113 -8.66 19.23 6.81
CA ALA A 113 -8.39 18.44 5.62
C ALA A 113 -7.10 18.81 4.86
N PHE A 114 -6.58 20.02 5.04
CA PHE A 114 -5.34 20.45 4.40
C PHE A 114 -4.10 20.01 5.18
N GLU A 115 -4.27 19.58 6.41
CA GLU A 115 -3.21 19.10 7.30
C GLU A 115 -3.18 17.58 7.41
N ASP A 116 -4.17 16.88 6.85
CA ASP A 116 -4.16 15.43 6.78
C ASP A 116 -2.93 14.96 6.01
N ARG A 117 -2.21 14.00 6.59
CA ARG A 117 -1.07 13.38 5.93
C ARG A 117 -1.48 12.04 5.33
N TYR A 118 -1.13 11.87 4.07
CA TYR A 118 -1.40 10.65 3.31
C TYR A 118 -0.10 9.95 2.96
N TYR A 119 -0.12 8.65 3.03
CA TYR A 119 0.87 7.81 2.39
C TYR A 119 0.46 7.64 0.93
N ASP A 120 1.34 8.02 -0.02
CA ASP A 120 0.99 8.04 -1.45
C ASP A 120 0.89 6.63 -2.02
N GLU A 121 0.18 6.49 -3.13
CA GLU A 121 0.05 5.23 -3.86
C GLU A 121 1.41 4.63 -4.20
N GLN A 122 1.49 3.30 -4.18
CA GLN A 122 2.72 2.57 -4.42
C GLN A 122 2.54 1.47 -5.45
N PHE A 123 3.52 1.36 -6.35
CA PHE A 123 3.59 0.27 -7.29
C PHE A 123 5.02 -0.28 -7.37
N PHE A 124 5.24 -1.43 -6.76
CA PHE A 124 6.51 -2.14 -6.81
C PHE A 124 6.46 -3.27 -7.81
N LEU A 125 7.52 -3.38 -8.61
CA LEU A 125 7.75 -4.49 -9.52
C LEU A 125 9.09 -5.13 -9.20
N ASP A 126 9.08 -6.44 -8.94
CA ASP A 126 10.26 -7.22 -8.58
C ASP A 126 10.45 -8.38 -9.56
N PHE A 127 11.71 -8.70 -9.84
CA PHE A 127 12.06 -9.85 -10.66
C PHE A 127 13.08 -10.72 -9.95
N ASN A 128 12.81 -12.03 -9.92
CA ASN A 128 13.71 -13.03 -9.36
C ASN A 128 14.03 -14.10 -10.41
N ALA A 129 15.27 -14.53 -10.46
CA ALA A 129 15.73 -15.60 -11.32
C ALA A 129 16.67 -16.56 -10.57
N ASN A 130 16.48 -17.87 -10.79
CA ASN A 130 17.36 -18.91 -10.31
C ASN A 130 17.70 -19.82 -11.48
N ILE A 131 19.00 -20.11 -11.69
CA ILE A 131 19.50 -20.94 -12.79
C ILE A 131 20.47 -21.98 -12.22
N ALA A 132 20.12 -23.25 -12.33
CA ALA A 132 21.00 -24.37 -11.99
C ALA A 132 21.99 -24.61 -13.13
N LEU A 133 23.23 -24.16 -12.95
CA LEU A 133 24.31 -24.34 -13.92
C LEU A 133 24.88 -25.76 -13.89
N SER A 134 24.92 -26.36 -12.70
CA SER A 134 25.31 -27.76 -12.49
C SER A 134 24.57 -28.35 -11.29
N LYS A 135 24.87 -29.61 -10.94
CA LYS A 135 24.29 -30.25 -9.73
C LYS A 135 24.66 -29.53 -8.42
N ASN A 136 25.78 -28.80 -8.42
CA ASN A 136 26.34 -28.18 -7.22
C ASN A 136 26.45 -26.67 -7.33
N LEU A 137 25.98 -26.06 -8.44
CA LEU A 137 26.10 -24.62 -8.68
C LEU A 137 24.79 -24.04 -9.19
N THR A 138 24.24 -23.09 -8.44
CA THR A 138 23.08 -22.31 -8.82
C THR A 138 23.42 -20.82 -8.81
N LEU A 139 23.10 -20.14 -9.89
CA LEU A 139 23.15 -18.70 -10.00
C LEU A 139 21.77 -18.13 -9.67
N TYR A 140 21.70 -17.06 -8.88
CA TYR A 140 20.48 -16.33 -8.61
C TYR A 140 20.66 -14.84 -8.88
N ALA A 141 19.57 -14.18 -9.26
CA ALA A 141 19.50 -12.74 -9.42
C ALA A 141 18.17 -12.24 -8.86
N ASN A 142 18.23 -11.14 -8.11
CA ASN A 142 17.07 -10.46 -7.55
C ASN A 142 17.16 -8.99 -7.94
N LEU A 143 16.14 -8.50 -8.66
CA LEU A 143 15.94 -7.10 -9.00
C LEU A 143 14.70 -6.63 -8.27
N ASN A 144 14.89 -5.84 -7.24
CA ASN A 144 13.80 -5.31 -6.43
C ASN A 144 13.47 -3.88 -6.86
N ASN A 145 12.18 -3.56 -6.84
CA ASN A 145 11.70 -2.22 -7.16
C ASN A 145 12.22 -1.71 -8.52
N ILE A 146 11.96 -2.48 -9.58
CA ILE A 146 12.36 -2.14 -10.96
C ILE A 146 11.71 -0.82 -11.42
N THR A 147 10.54 -0.51 -10.91
CA THR A 147 9.81 0.74 -11.14
C THR A 147 10.47 1.96 -10.51
N ASN A 148 11.48 1.74 -9.66
CA ASN A 148 12.10 2.79 -8.84
C ASN A 148 11.07 3.62 -8.08
N GLN A 149 10.04 2.96 -7.55
CA GLN A 149 8.96 3.56 -6.77
C GLN A 149 9.52 4.18 -5.49
N PRO A 150 9.43 5.49 -5.29
CA PRO A 150 9.80 6.12 -4.02
C PRO A 150 8.72 5.90 -2.97
N LEU A 151 9.11 5.90 -1.70
CA LEU A 151 8.16 6.05 -0.59
C LEU A 151 7.86 7.54 -0.42
N ARG A 152 6.60 7.91 -0.53
CA ARG A 152 6.16 9.30 -0.48
C ARG A 152 5.01 9.48 0.48
N TYR A 153 5.05 10.65 1.14
CA TYR A 153 3.90 11.20 1.83
C TYR A 153 3.49 12.50 1.13
N TYR A 154 2.24 12.82 1.19
CA TYR A 154 1.74 14.15 0.84
C TYR A 154 0.80 14.66 1.93
N GLN A 155 0.62 15.97 1.99
CA GLN A 155 -0.26 16.63 2.93
C GLN A 155 -1.36 17.36 2.17
N GLY A 156 -2.58 17.30 2.69
CA GLY A 156 -3.71 18.00 2.12
C GLY A 156 -4.39 17.25 0.98
N VAL A 157 -5.06 17.99 0.11
CA VAL A 157 -5.85 17.43 -0.97
C VAL A 157 -4.99 17.20 -2.22
N LYS A 158 -4.91 15.96 -2.68
CA LYS A 158 -4.15 15.56 -3.88
C LYS A 158 -4.51 16.44 -5.08
N GLY A 159 -3.50 17.03 -5.70
CA GLY A 159 -3.67 17.91 -6.87
C GLY A 159 -4.07 19.36 -6.57
N ARG A 160 -4.32 19.75 -5.30
CA ARG A 160 -4.66 21.12 -4.92
C ARG A 160 -3.64 21.76 -3.99
N THR A 161 -3.22 21.08 -2.93
CA THR A 161 -2.38 21.64 -1.88
C THR A 161 -1.25 20.70 -1.50
N MET A 162 -0.85 19.84 -2.40
CA MET A 162 0.12 18.79 -2.15
C MET A 162 1.50 19.36 -1.78
N GLN A 163 1.95 19.08 -0.56
CA GLN A 163 3.34 19.06 -0.19
C GLN A 163 3.80 17.61 -0.21
N MET A 164 4.75 17.28 -1.08
CA MET A 164 5.32 15.94 -1.13
C MET A 164 6.59 15.88 -0.31
N GLU A 165 6.62 14.96 0.64
CA GLU A 165 7.85 14.58 1.32
C GLU A 165 8.38 13.28 0.70
N TYR A 166 9.68 13.29 0.36
CA TYR A 166 10.35 12.10 -0.15
C TYR A 166 11.22 11.52 0.95
N TYR A 167 11.08 10.21 1.17
CA TYR A 167 12.03 9.48 1.99
C TYR A 167 12.96 8.69 1.07
N GLU A 168 14.26 8.92 1.22
CA GLU A 168 15.27 8.11 0.56
C GLU A 168 15.22 6.67 1.14
N LYS A 169 15.53 5.70 0.27
CA LYS A 169 15.59 4.27 0.62
C LYS A 169 16.93 3.92 1.24
#